data_602799d713d7fa4fbbb5f87431a46b24
#
_entry.id   602799d713d7fa4fbbb5f87431a46b24
#
_cell.length_a   1.000
_cell.length_b   1.000
_cell.length_c   1.000
_cell.angle_alpha   90.00
_cell.angle_beta   90.00
_cell.angle_gamma   90.00
#
_symmetry.space_group_name_H-M   'P 1'
#
loop_
_entity.id
_entity.type
_entity.pdbx_description
1 polymer ?
#
loop_
_entity_poly.entity_id
_entity_poly.type
_entity_poly.pdbx_seq_one_letter_code
_entity_poly.pdbx_strand_id
1 'polypeptide(L)'
;MTDMREPRHITTPVDVGGVKAGGGAPVVVQSMTNTDTADVDSTVQQVAELARAGSELVRITVDREEAAAAVPHIRDKLAKMGIFVPLIGDFHYIGHKLLSEYPACAEALAKYRINPGNVGFRDKRDKQFSDIIEIALKYDKPVRIGVNWGSLDQELLTRLMDENAASAEPKDARDILHEAIVQSAVLSAGLAGRLGMSASKIILSVKVSAVQDLISVYTMLASRCTYALHLGLTEAGMGSKGIVASSAAMGILLQQGIGDTIRVSLTPEPGGARTKEVEVAQQILQTMGFRTFVPIVAACPGCGRTTSSLFQEMAQNIQGHLIAKMPEWRKTYPGVETLNVAVMGCIVNGPGESKHADIGISLPGTGESPAAPVFIDGRKAATLRGPTLAQDFMAMVEDYIEKRFGHAQRKDSVLESAQ
;
A
#
# COMPACT_ATOMS: atom_id res chain seq x y z
N MET A 1 -13.69 21.80 2.56
CA MET A 1 -12.29 21.99 3.00
C MET A 1 -11.42 22.07 1.76
N THR A 2 -10.51 23.03 1.70
CA THR A 2 -9.52 23.10 0.61
C THR A 2 -8.58 21.92 0.75
N ASP A 3 -8.37 21.15 -0.32
CA ASP A 3 -7.39 20.07 -0.33
C ASP A 3 -5.99 20.68 -0.15
N MET A 4 -5.31 20.29 0.92
CA MET A 4 -3.98 20.82 1.28
C MET A 4 -2.85 19.96 0.73
N ARG A 5 -3.16 18.91 -0.04
CA ARG A 5 -2.16 18.07 -0.70
C ARG A 5 -1.55 18.83 -1.87
N GLU A 6 -0.25 18.68 -2.04
CA GLU A 6 0.41 19.17 -3.23
C GLU A 6 -0.09 18.40 -4.47
N PRO A 7 -0.11 19.02 -5.64
CA PRO A 7 -0.41 18.33 -6.89
C PRO A 7 0.49 17.10 -7.04
N ARG A 8 -0.08 16.00 -7.51
CA ARG A 8 0.70 14.78 -7.71
C ARG A 8 1.81 15.01 -8.73
N HIS A 9 3.01 14.54 -8.39
CA HIS A 9 4.13 14.47 -9.32
C HIS A 9 3.72 13.74 -10.60
N ILE A 10 3.97 14.36 -11.74
CA ILE A 10 3.60 13.81 -13.04
C ILE A 10 4.56 12.66 -13.37
N THR A 11 4.02 11.45 -13.43
CA THR A 11 4.79 10.24 -13.72
C THR A 11 4.25 9.53 -14.97
N THR A 12 5.12 8.79 -15.65
CA THR A 12 4.73 7.92 -16.77
C THR A 12 3.95 6.72 -16.22
N PRO A 13 2.74 6.43 -16.72
CA PRO A 13 1.97 5.29 -16.28
C PRO A 13 2.62 3.97 -16.68
N VAL A 14 2.61 2.99 -15.78
CA VAL A 14 3.09 1.63 -16.00
C VAL A 14 1.97 0.66 -15.72
N ASP A 15 1.66 -0.22 -16.66
CA ASP A 15 0.75 -1.34 -16.45
C ASP A 15 1.50 -2.55 -15.89
N VAL A 16 1.00 -3.10 -14.79
CA VAL A 16 1.55 -4.31 -14.14
C VAL A 16 0.46 -5.38 -14.10
N GLY A 17 0.29 -6.09 -15.19
CA GLY A 17 -0.72 -7.15 -15.27
C GLY A 17 -2.15 -6.65 -15.07
N GLY A 18 -2.49 -5.50 -15.65
CA GLY A 18 -3.79 -4.83 -15.54
C GLY A 18 -3.89 -3.80 -14.40
N VAL A 19 -2.89 -3.73 -13.51
CA VAL A 19 -2.83 -2.71 -12.44
C VAL A 19 -1.97 -1.53 -12.89
N LYS A 20 -2.59 -0.36 -13.03
CA LYS A 20 -1.90 0.87 -13.44
C LYS A 20 -1.23 1.56 -12.26
N ALA A 21 0.07 1.84 -12.38
CA ALA A 21 0.88 2.60 -11.43
C ALA A 21 1.40 3.88 -12.12
N GLY A 22 1.23 5.03 -11.49
CA GLY A 22 1.65 6.32 -12.08
C GLY A 22 0.62 6.93 -13.03
N GLY A 23 0.99 8.03 -13.67
CA GLY A 23 0.11 8.74 -14.60
C GLY A 23 -1.17 9.29 -13.96
N GLY A 24 -1.17 9.59 -12.67
CA GLY A 24 -2.35 10.06 -11.95
C GLY A 24 -3.30 8.95 -11.48
N ALA A 25 -3.03 7.66 -11.78
CA ALA A 25 -3.81 6.54 -11.26
C ALA A 25 -3.79 6.49 -9.72
N PRO A 26 -4.79 5.86 -9.08
CA PRO A 26 -4.79 5.66 -7.62
C PRO A 26 -3.49 5.01 -7.14
N VAL A 27 -3.00 5.43 -5.96
CA VAL A 27 -1.78 4.84 -5.37
C VAL A 27 -2.00 3.37 -5.06
N VAL A 28 -1.17 2.50 -5.62
CA VAL A 28 -1.30 1.04 -5.57
C VAL A 28 -0.72 0.47 -4.29
N VAL A 29 -1.44 -0.43 -3.63
CA VAL A 29 -0.96 -1.20 -2.47
C VAL A 29 -0.27 -2.47 -2.92
N GLN A 30 1.02 -2.59 -2.62
CA GLN A 30 1.81 -3.79 -2.89
C GLN A 30 2.23 -4.46 -1.57
N SER A 31 2.24 -5.78 -1.55
CA SER A 31 2.76 -6.59 -0.44
C SER A 31 3.88 -7.54 -0.89
N MET A 32 4.36 -8.36 0.04
CA MET A 32 5.36 -9.39 -0.22
C MET A 32 5.15 -10.58 0.71
N THR A 33 5.29 -11.79 0.19
CA THR A 33 5.33 -13.01 0.99
C THR A 33 6.61 -13.11 1.81
N ASN A 34 6.58 -13.92 2.85
CA ASN A 34 7.76 -14.35 3.61
C ASN A 34 7.86 -15.90 3.69
N THR A 35 7.07 -16.59 2.88
CA THR A 35 7.19 -18.03 2.66
C THR A 35 8.37 -18.36 1.77
N ASP A 36 8.87 -19.57 1.85
CA ASP A 36 9.75 -20.13 0.85
C ASP A 36 8.94 -20.31 -0.45
N THR A 37 9.34 -19.64 -1.53
CA THR A 37 8.63 -19.70 -2.81
C THR A 37 8.65 -21.09 -3.43
N ALA A 38 9.65 -21.93 -3.12
CA ALA A 38 9.69 -23.33 -3.55
C ALA A 38 8.59 -24.19 -2.89
N ASP A 39 8.10 -23.78 -1.70
CA ASP A 39 6.88 -24.33 -1.11
C ASP A 39 5.66 -23.67 -1.75
N VAL A 40 5.17 -24.33 -2.81
CA VAL A 40 4.05 -23.84 -3.62
C VAL A 40 2.79 -23.63 -2.77
N ASP A 41 2.47 -24.57 -1.88
CA ASP A 41 1.20 -24.52 -1.13
C ASP A 41 1.20 -23.42 -0.08
N SER A 42 2.26 -23.29 0.70
CA SER A 42 2.41 -22.19 1.67
C SER A 42 2.41 -20.83 0.98
N THR A 43 3.08 -20.71 -0.17
CA THR A 43 3.13 -19.46 -0.92
C THR A 43 1.78 -19.10 -1.54
N VAL A 44 1.05 -20.06 -2.11
CA VAL A 44 -0.31 -19.86 -2.63
C VAL A 44 -1.24 -19.39 -1.51
N GLN A 45 -1.20 -20.04 -0.34
CA GLN A 45 -2.02 -19.66 0.80
C GLN A 45 -1.74 -18.20 1.21
N GLN A 46 -0.48 -17.83 1.38
CA GLN A 46 -0.13 -16.49 1.82
C GLN A 46 -0.41 -15.42 0.75
N VAL A 47 -0.19 -15.70 -0.53
CA VAL A 47 -0.59 -14.80 -1.62
C VAL A 47 -2.11 -14.59 -1.63
N ALA A 48 -2.88 -15.65 -1.43
CA ALA A 48 -4.33 -15.59 -1.37
C ALA A 48 -4.83 -14.73 -0.18
N GLU A 49 -4.20 -14.86 0.99
CA GLU A 49 -4.49 -14.04 2.16
C GLU A 49 -4.18 -12.56 1.90
N LEU A 50 -3.01 -12.25 1.33
CA LEU A 50 -2.61 -10.90 0.98
C LEU A 50 -3.55 -10.26 -0.06
N ALA A 51 -3.95 -11.02 -1.09
CA ALA A 51 -4.88 -10.54 -2.12
C ALA A 51 -6.27 -10.27 -1.53
N ARG A 52 -6.78 -11.16 -0.66
CA ARG A 52 -8.07 -10.97 0.02
C ARG A 52 -8.05 -9.79 0.99
N ALA A 53 -6.90 -9.50 1.61
CA ALA A 53 -6.70 -8.30 2.42
C ALA A 53 -6.68 -7.00 1.59
N GLY A 54 -6.62 -7.11 0.24
CA GLY A 54 -6.65 -6.00 -0.68
C GLY A 54 -5.28 -5.56 -1.20
N SER A 55 -4.27 -6.44 -1.16
CA SER A 55 -3.02 -6.20 -1.90
C SER A 55 -3.29 -6.31 -3.39
N GLU A 56 -2.95 -5.27 -4.13
CA GLU A 56 -3.19 -5.21 -5.59
C GLU A 56 -2.04 -5.80 -6.39
N LEU A 57 -0.86 -5.91 -5.78
CA LEU A 57 0.34 -6.55 -6.33
C LEU A 57 1.01 -7.35 -5.22
N VAL A 58 1.38 -8.61 -5.49
CA VAL A 58 2.09 -9.43 -4.49
C VAL A 58 3.46 -9.82 -5.01
N ARG A 59 4.51 -9.53 -4.23
CA ARG A 59 5.89 -9.89 -4.55
C ARG A 59 6.28 -11.18 -3.86
N ILE A 60 6.91 -12.07 -4.61
CA ILE A 60 7.49 -13.34 -4.16
C ILE A 60 9.00 -13.34 -4.42
N THR A 61 9.78 -14.00 -3.59
CA THR A 61 11.23 -14.13 -3.79
C THR A 61 11.54 -15.22 -4.81
N VAL A 62 12.40 -14.92 -5.79
CA VAL A 62 12.86 -15.91 -6.79
C VAL A 62 14.38 -15.89 -6.76
N ASP A 63 14.98 -16.68 -5.88
CA ASP A 63 16.38 -16.65 -5.52
C ASP A 63 17.17 -17.91 -5.94
N ARG A 64 16.46 -18.97 -6.35
CA ARG A 64 17.03 -20.25 -6.77
C ARG A 64 16.11 -21.00 -7.73
N GLU A 65 16.62 -22.09 -8.29
CA GLU A 65 15.95 -22.86 -9.34
C GLU A 65 14.61 -23.42 -8.92
N GLU A 66 14.50 -23.98 -7.72
CA GLU A 66 13.26 -24.55 -7.18
C GLU A 66 12.18 -23.45 -7.02
N ALA A 67 12.59 -22.27 -6.59
CA ALA A 67 11.68 -21.12 -6.50
C ALA A 67 11.20 -20.68 -7.90
N ALA A 68 12.11 -20.62 -8.88
CA ALA A 68 11.73 -20.29 -10.26
C ALA A 68 10.79 -21.33 -10.87
N ALA A 69 11.06 -22.62 -10.67
CA ALA A 69 10.19 -23.72 -11.13
C ALA A 69 8.80 -23.68 -10.47
N ALA A 70 8.69 -23.21 -9.23
CA ALA A 70 7.44 -23.14 -8.48
C ALA A 70 6.48 -22.03 -8.97
N VAL A 71 7.00 -20.92 -9.52
CA VAL A 71 6.21 -19.74 -9.89
C VAL A 71 5.00 -20.03 -10.79
N PRO A 72 5.13 -20.76 -11.91
CA PRO A 72 3.96 -21.08 -12.75
C PRO A 72 2.92 -21.90 -12.01
N HIS A 73 3.33 -22.83 -11.14
CA HIS A 73 2.42 -23.63 -10.34
C HIS A 73 1.67 -22.80 -9.30
N ILE A 74 2.34 -21.81 -8.69
CA ILE A 74 1.71 -20.84 -7.78
C ILE A 74 0.63 -20.06 -8.52
N ARG A 75 0.96 -19.46 -9.68
CA ARG A 75 0.00 -18.73 -10.52
C ARG A 75 -1.22 -19.59 -10.86
N ASP A 76 -1.00 -20.82 -11.32
CA ASP A 76 -2.07 -21.71 -11.79
C ASP A 76 -2.98 -22.16 -10.63
N LYS A 77 -2.42 -22.41 -9.44
CA LYS A 77 -3.21 -22.71 -8.25
C LYS A 77 -4.05 -21.51 -7.79
N LEU A 78 -3.48 -20.30 -7.79
CA LEU A 78 -4.21 -19.07 -7.48
C LEU A 78 -5.36 -18.84 -8.47
N ALA A 79 -5.12 -19.05 -9.76
CA ALA A 79 -6.16 -18.93 -10.78
C ALA A 79 -7.32 -19.91 -10.56
N LYS A 80 -7.04 -21.16 -10.15
CA LYS A 80 -8.08 -22.15 -9.75
C LYS A 80 -8.88 -21.70 -8.52
N MET A 81 -8.30 -20.86 -7.66
CA MET A 81 -8.99 -20.25 -6.52
C MET A 81 -9.75 -18.97 -6.89
N GLY A 82 -9.75 -18.55 -8.16
CA GLY A 82 -10.33 -17.28 -8.63
C GLY A 82 -9.53 -16.05 -8.20
N ILE A 83 -8.23 -16.20 -7.91
CA ILE A 83 -7.35 -15.12 -7.48
C ILE A 83 -6.39 -14.80 -8.62
N PHE A 84 -6.50 -13.59 -9.17
CA PHE A 84 -5.74 -13.11 -10.32
C PHE A 84 -4.82 -11.93 -9.96
N VAL A 85 -4.36 -11.85 -8.72
CA VAL A 85 -3.43 -10.79 -8.29
C VAL A 85 -2.10 -10.93 -9.06
N PRO A 86 -1.58 -9.86 -9.69
CA PRO A 86 -0.32 -9.90 -10.41
C PRO A 86 0.86 -10.25 -9.48
N LEU A 87 1.63 -11.28 -9.84
CA LEU A 87 2.81 -11.71 -9.12
C LEU A 87 4.05 -10.95 -9.60
N ILE A 88 4.89 -10.53 -8.67
CA ILE A 88 6.14 -9.82 -8.93
C ILE A 88 7.29 -10.71 -8.48
N GLY A 89 8.23 -11.03 -9.36
CA GLY A 89 9.45 -11.75 -8.99
C GLY A 89 10.51 -10.81 -8.42
N ASP A 90 11.05 -11.15 -7.26
CA ASP A 90 12.16 -10.45 -6.63
C ASP A 90 13.47 -11.18 -6.92
N PHE A 91 14.28 -10.61 -7.80
CA PHE A 91 15.52 -11.22 -8.29
C PHE A 91 16.76 -10.54 -7.71
N HIS A 92 17.73 -11.38 -7.34
CA HIS A 92 19.04 -10.99 -6.88
C HIS A 92 20.10 -11.86 -7.57
N TYR A 93 21.36 -11.46 -7.59
CA TYR A 93 22.55 -12.18 -8.07
C TYR A 93 22.37 -13.02 -9.36
N ILE A 94 21.67 -14.15 -9.28
CA ILE A 94 21.48 -15.11 -10.38
C ILE A 94 20.16 -14.93 -11.13
N GLY A 95 19.44 -13.82 -10.90
CA GLY A 95 18.12 -13.57 -11.50
C GLY A 95 18.12 -13.65 -13.04
N HIS A 96 19.20 -13.20 -13.69
CA HIS A 96 19.38 -13.33 -15.14
C HIS A 96 19.38 -14.78 -15.62
N LYS A 97 20.01 -15.69 -14.85
CA LYS A 97 20.01 -17.14 -15.13
C LYS A 97 18.62 -17.72 -14.94
N LEU A 98 18.00 -17.46 -13.79
CA LEU A 98 16.69 -18.00 -13.44
C LEU A 98 15.65 -17.60 -14.48
N LEU A 99 15.62 -16.36 -14.93
CA LEU A 99 14.69 -15.90 -15.96
C LEU A 99 14.99 -16.51 -17.34
N SER A 100 16.27 -16.78 -17.66
CA SER A 100 16.69 -17.38 -18.93
C SER A 100 16.40 -18.88 -18.98
N GLU A 101 16.69 -19.61 -17.91
CA GLU A 101 16.60 -21.07 -17.83
C GLU A 101 15.17 -21.54 -17.49
N TYR A 102 14.34 -20.66 -16.89
CA TYR A 102 12.96 -20.94 -16.52
C TYR A 102 11.97 -20.00 -17.23
N PRO A 103 11.76 -20.15 -18.55
CA PRO A 103 10.88 -19.23 -19.32
C PRO A 103 9.45 -19.20 -18.80
N ALA A 104 8.93 -20.31 -18.29
CA ALA A 104 7.59 -20.35 -17.69
C ALA A 104 7.48 -19.46 -16.43
N CYS A 105 8.57 -19.30 -15.66
CA CYS A 105 8.63 -18.34 -14.57
C CYS A 105 8.58 -16.91 -15.10
N ALA A 106 9.37 -16.59 -16.13
CA ALA A 106 9.40 -15.29 -16.75
C ALA A 106 8.01 -14.87 -17.28
N GLU A 107 7.30 -15.79 -17.94
CA GLU A 107 5.94 -15.55 -18.44
C GLU A 107 4.91 -15.39 -17.33
N ALA A 108 4.98 -16.20 -16.28
CA ALA A 108 4.00 -16.21 -15.19
C ALA A 108 4.02 -14.94 -14.34
N LEU A 109 5.16 -14.27 -14.25
CA LEU A 109 5.31 -13.03 -13.51
C LEU A 109 4.78 -11.82 -14.29
N ALA A 110 4.14 -10.90 -13.58
CA ALA A 110 3.63 -9.65 -14.15
C ALA A 110 4.68 -8.52 -14.16
N LYS A 111 5.71 -8.61 -13.31
CA LYS A 111 6.78 -7.62 -13.19
C LYS A 111 8.02 -8.26 -12.58
N TYR A 112 9.22 -7.78 -12.96
CA TYR A 112 10.46 -8.17 -12.31
C TYR A 112 10.98 -7.03 -11.42
N ARG A 113 11.41 -7.36 -10.22
CA ARG A 113 12.16 -6.44 -9.36
C ARG A 113 13.64 -6.77 -9.45
N ILE A 114 14.44 -5.76 -9.76
CA ILE A 114 15.88 -5.84 -9.91
C ILE A 114 16.51 -4.86 -8.91
N ASN A 115 17.52 -5.32 -8.18
CA ASN A 115 18.38 -4.43 -7.40
C ASN A 115 19.72 -4.28 -8.12
N PRO A 116 20.04 -3.10 -8.69
CA PRO A 116 21.29 -2.92 -9.43
C PRO A 116 22.57 -3.23 -8.65
N GLY A 117 22.53 -3.02 -7.32
CA GLY A 117 23.65 -3.35 -6.44
C GLY A 117 23.85 -4.85 -6.20
N ASN A 118 22.89 -5.69 -6.58
CA ASN A 118 22.90 -7.14 -6.31
C ASN A 118 22.79 -7.99 -7.59
N VAL A 119 23.07 -7.45 -8.78
CA VAL A 119 23.01 -8.20 -10.06
C VAL A 119 24.40 -8.52 -10.63
N GLY A 120 25.43 -8.61 -9.81
CA GLY A 120 26.79 -8.92 -10.22
C GLY A 120 27.80 -7.97 -9.61
N PHE A 121 29.08 -8.28 -9.79
CA PHE A 121 30.18 -7.49 -9.29
C PHE A 121 31.00 -6.93 -10.46
N ARG A 122 31.36 -5.64 -10.38
CA ARG A 122 32.20 -4.95 -11.37
C ARG A 122 31.65 -5.10 -12.79
N ASP A 123 32.49 -5.46 -13.76
CA ASP A 123 32.15 -5.56 -15.19
C ASP A 123 30.99 -6.54 -15.50
N LYS A 124 30.72 -7.49 -14.61
CA LYS A 124 29.58 -8.43 -14.76
C LYS A 124 28.22 -7.82 -14.40
N ARG A 125 28.21 -6.73 -13.61
CA ARG A 125 26.98 -6.10 -13.15
C ARG A 125 26.12 -5.58 -14.30
N ASP A 126 26.70 -4.78 -15.16
CA ASP A 126 25.98 -4.17 -16.29
C ASP A 126 25.51 -5.22 -17.27
N LYS A 127 26.29 -6.29 -17.49
CA LYS A 127 25.88 -7.40 -18.37
C LYS A 127 24.70 -8.15 -17.77
N GLN A 128 24.75 -8.57 -16.51
CA GLN A 128 23.68 -9.32 -15.88
C GLN A 128 22.39 -8.48 -15.73
N PHE A 129 22.53 -7.17 -15.48
CA PHE A 129 21.41 -6.25 -15.51
C PHE A 129 20.80 -6.20 -16.92
N SER A 130 21.62 -6.04 -17.96
CA SER A 130 21.19 -6.02 -19.34
C SER A 130 20.47 -7.31 -19.75
N ASP A 131 21.00 -8.46 -19.37
CA ASP A 131 20.39 -9.77 -19.64
C ASP A 131 18.94 -9.83 -19.04
N ILE A 132 18.73 -9.32 -17.83
CA ILE A 132 17.38 -9.27 -17.23
C ILE A 132 16.47 -8.30 -18.00
N ILE A 133 16.98 -7.14 -18.42
CA ILE A 133 16.21 -6.17 -19.20
C ILE A 133 15.81 -6.75 -20.57
N GLU A 134 16.71 -7.44 -21.25
CA GLU A 134 16.43 -8.10 -22.52
C GLU A 134 15.34 -9.18 -22.38
N ILE A 135 15.39 -9.96 -21.29
CA ILE A 135 14.32 -10.94 -21.00
C ILE A 135 13.00 -10.22 -20.70
N ALA A 136 13.03 -9.12 -19.95
CA ALA A 136 11.84 -8.32 -19.68
C ALA A 136 11.22 -7.75 -20.97
N LEU A 137 12.04 -7.29 -21.91
CA LEU A 137 11.60 -6.84 -23.24
C LEU A 137 10.99 -8.00 -24.03
N LYS A 138 11.63 -9.17 -24.05
CA LYS A 138 11.15 -10.39 -24.75
C LYS A 138 9.74 -10.79 -24.29
N TYR A 139 9.47 -10.70 -22.99
CA TYR A 139 8.17 -11.10 -22.41
C TYR A 139 7.24 -9.91 -22.17
N ASP A 140 7.58 -8.72 -22.66
CA ASP A 140 6.84 -7.46 -22.47
C ASP A 140 6.52 -7.14 -21.00
N LYS A 141 7.45 -7.42 -20.08
CA LYS A 141 7.25 -7.21 -18.65
C LYS A 141 7.85 -5.89 -18.19
N PRO A 142 7.12 -5.10 -17.38
CA PRO A 142 7.70 -3.96 -16.69
C PRO A 142 8.72 -4.42 -15.65
N VAL A 143 9.66 -3.53 -15.33
CA VAL A 143 10.65 -3.76 -14.28
C VAL A 143 10.54 -2.71 -13.19
N ARG A 144 10.83 -3.09 -11.95
CA ARG A 144 11.12 -2.15 -10.89
C ARG A 144 12.61 -2.20 -10.56
N ILE A 145 13.30 -1.11 -10.84
CA ILE A 145 14.69 -0.88 -10.45
C ILE A 145 14.66 -0.37 -9.02
N GLY A 146 15.10 -1.21 -8.09
CA GLY A 146 14.96 -0.96 -6.65
C GLY A 146 16.32 -0.88 -5.99
N VAL A 147 16.82 0.34 -5.78
CA VAL A 147 18.07 0.58 -5.05
C VAL A 147 17.79 0.58 -3.56
N ASN A 148 18.62 -0.11 -2.79
CA ASN A 148 18.60 -0.09 -1.34
C ASN A 148 19.94 0.44 -0.82
N TRP A 149 19.88 1.24 0.22
CA TRP A 149 21.04 1.76 0.93
C TRP A 149 22.06 0.67 1.28
N GLY A 150 21.63 -0.45 1.88
CA GLY A 150 22.52 -1.54 2.32
C GLY A 150 23.21 -2.32 1.19
N SER A 151 22.86 -2.06 -0.07
CA SER A 151 23.44 -2.71 -1.25
C SER A 151 23.75 -1.71 -2.36
N LEU A 152 24.17 -0.51 -1.96
CA LEU A 152 24.55 0.56 -2.89
C LEU A 152 25.86 0.20 -3.60
N ASP A 153 25.98 0.66 -4.84
CA ASP A 153 27.19 0.58 -5.65
C ASP A 153 28.36 1.31 -4.99
N GLN A 154 29.32 0.56 -4.49
CA GLN A 154 30.47 1.10 -3.77
C GLN A 154 31.44 1.89 -4.69
N GLU A 155 31.53 1.53 -5.96
CA GLU A 155 32.37 2.27 -6.92
C GLU A 155 31.80 3.65 -7.20
N LEU A 156 30.49 3.72 -7.42
CA LEU A 156 29.77 4.98 -7.57
C LEU A 156 29.90 5.86 -6.32
N LEU A 157 29.70 5.27 -5.13
CA LEU A 157 29.81 6.00 -3.87
C LEU A 157 31.23 6.54 -3.64
N THR A 158 32.28 5.71 -3.85
CA THR A 158 33.69 6.11 -3.68
C THR A 158 34.03 7.26 -4.63
N ARG A 159 33.67 7.14 -5.90
CA ARG A 159 33.89 8.22 -6.87
C ARG A 159 33.23 9.54 -6.45
N LEU A 160 31.98 9.52 -6.00
CA LEU A 160 31.27 10.73 -5.55
C LEU A 160 31.89 11.32 -4.27
N MET A 161 32.37 10.47 -3.35
CA MET A 161 33.09 10.93 -2.16
C MET A 161 34.42 11.59 -2.52
N ASP A 162 35.20 11.03 -3.45
CA ASP A 162 36.45 11.58 -3.92
C ASP A 162 36.26 12.92 -4.64
N GLU A 163 35.23 13.01 -5.53
CA GLU A 163 34.84 14.24 -6.21
C GLU A 163 34.43 15.32 -5.20
N ASN A 164 33.67 14.94 -4.16
CA ASN A 164 33.27 15.86 -3.09
C ASN A 164 34.46 16.35 -2.26
N ALA A 165 35.39 15.47 -1.92
CA ALA A 165 36.60 15.83 -1.16
C ALA A 165 37.50 16.80 -1.93
N ALA A 166 37.52 16.73 -3.27
CA ALA A 166 38.26 17.64 -4.15
C ALA A 166 37.51 18.97 -4.43
N SER A 167 36.27 19.11 -3.99
CA SER A 167 35.45 20.31 -4.22
C SER A 167 35.92 21.47 -3.33
N ALA A 168 35.78 22.70 -3.81
CA ALA A 168 36.04 23.91 -3.02
C ALA A 168 35.06 24.08 -1.83
N GLU A 169 33.85 23.51 -1.95
CA GLU A 169 32.81 23.51 -0.91
C GLU A 169 32.30 22.07 -0.72
N PRO A 170 33.00 21.23 0.05
CA PRO A 170 32.59 19.86 0.29
C PRO A 170 31.25 19.80 1.04
N LYS A 171 30.33 18.96 0.54
CA LYS A 171 29.06 18.66 1.19
C LYS A 171 29.23 17.63 2.30
N ASP A 172 28.21 17.52 3.16
CA ASP A 172 28.16 16.46 4.16
C ASP A 172 28.17 15.07 3.49
N ALA A 173 28.85 14.11 4.12
CA ALA A 173 28.93 12.74 3.60
C ALA A 173 27.55 12.07 3.41
N ARG A 174 26.56 12.46 4.22
CA ARG A 174 25.19 11.99 4.11
C ARG A 174 24.51 12.49 2.82
N ASP A 175 24.78 13.75 2.42
CA ASP A 175 24.26 14.30 1.18
C ASP A 175 24.84 13.57 -0.04
N ILE A 176 26.13 13.21 0.01
CA ILE A 176 26.78 12.43 -1.04
C ILE A 176 26.20 11.02 -1.13
N LEU A 177 25.85 10.43 -0.01
CA LEU A 177 25.21 9.13 0.03
C LEU A 177 23.77 9.18 -0.55
N HIS A 178 23.01 10.25 -0.26
CA HIS A 178 21.72 10.49 -0.91
C HIS A 178 21.86 10.68 -2.42
N GLU A 179 22.87 11.42 -2.85
CA GLU A 179 23.22 11.59 -4.25
C GLU A 179 23.51 10.25 -4.92
N ALA A 180 24.36 9.43 -4.30
CA ALA A 180 24.76 8.13 -4.83
C ALA A 180 23.57 7.18 -5.03
N ILE A 181 22.64 7.12 -4.06
CA ILE A 181 21.47 6.23 -4.18
C ILE A 181 20.50 6.69 -5.28
N VAL A 182 20.32 7.98 -5.44
CA VAL A 182 19.48 8.56 -6.50
C VAL A 182 20.12 8.38 -7.87
N GLN A 183 21.42 8.68 -8.00
CA GLN A 183 22.17 8.47 -9.24
C GLN A 183 22.17 7.00 -9.66
N SER A 184 22.35 6.07 -8.73
CA SER A 184 22.30 4.62 -9.02
C SER A 184 20.96 4.24 -9.67
N ALA A 185 19.83 4.77 -9.18
CA ALA A 185 18.52 4.50 -9.75
C ALA A 185 18.36 5.11 -11.16
N VAL A 186 18.73 6.38 -11.32
CA VAL A 186 18.57 7.11 -12.59
C VAL A 186 19.49 6.54 -13.67
N LEU A 187 20.75 6.24 -13.34
CA LEU A 187 21.71 5.65 -14.29
C LEU A 187 21.27 4.26 -14.75
N SER A 188 20.74 3.44 -13.83
CA SER A 188 20.21 2.11 -14.16
C SER A 188 18.96 2.20 -15.05
N ALA A 189 18.07 3.16 -14.81
CA ALA A 189 16.93 3.42 -15.68
C ALA A 189 17.38 3.90 -17.06
N GLY A 190 18.40 4.77 -17.12
CA GLY A 190 19.02 5.21 -18.36
C GLY A 190 19.65 4.06 -19.16
N LEU A 191 20.29 3.09 -18.49
CA LEU A 191 20.81 1.88 -19.13
C LEU A 191 19.68 1.02 -19.69
N ALA A 192 18.59 0.79 -18.94
CA ALA A 192 17.44 0.07 -19.43
C ALA A 192 16.80 0.76 -20.66
N GLY A 193 16.72 2.10 -20.65
CA GLY A 193 16.27 2.89 -21.80
C GLY A 193 17.16 2.74 -23.03
N ARG A 194 18.48 2.73 -22.88
CA ARG A 194 19.44 2.48 -23.99
C ARG A 194 19.30 1.08 -24.58
N LEU A 195 18.88 0.10 -23.78
CA LEU A 195 18.56 -1.26 -24.24
C LEU A 195 17.17 -1.38 -24.91
N GLY A 196 16.43 -0.27 -25.03
CA GLY A 196 15.13 -0.23 -25.70
C GLY A 196 13.91 -0.31 -24.79
N MET A 197 14.08 -0.31 -23.46
CA MET A 197 12.94 -0.34 -22.53
C MET A 197 12.28 1.04 -22.45
N SER A 198 10.96 1.08 -22.75
CA SER A 198 10.16 2.29 -22.61
C SER A 198 10.05 2.75 -21.14
N ALA A 199 9.96 4.05 -20.91
CA ALA A 199 9.68 4.61 -19.59
C ALA A 199 8.37 4.07 -18.99
N SER A 200 7.38 3.71 -19.83
CA SER A 200 6.13 3.07 -19.43
C SER A 200 6.28 1.61 -18.92
N LYS A 201 7.50 1.09 -18.90
CA LYS A 201 7.85 -0.24 -18.36
C LYS A 201 8.80 -0.16 -17.17
N ILE A 202 9.12 1.05 -16.68
CA ILE A 202 10.09 1.26 -15.59
C ILE A 202 9.41 1.90 -14.38
N ILE A 203 9.59 1.28 -13.22
CA ILE A 203 9.24 1.82 -11.91
C ILE A 203 10.53 1.97 -11.12
N LEU A 204 10.74 3.10 -10.42
CA LEU A 204 11.91 3.31 -9.58
C LEU A 204 11.58 3.24 -8.09
N SER A 205 12.54 2.81 -7.30
CA SER A 205 12.51 2.95 -5.86
C SER A 205 13.90 3.11 -5.27
N VAL A 206 14.02 3.99 -4.29
CA VAL A 206 15.23 4.25 -3.50
C VAL A 206 14.86 4.07 -2.04
N LYS A 207 15.40 3.05 -1.36
CA LYS A 207 14.97 2.69 -0.01
C LYS A 207 16.10 2.86 0.99
N VAL A 208 15.77 3.55 2.06
CA VAL A 208 16.61 3.79 3.24
C VAL A 208 15.81 3.48 4.51
N SER A 209 16.47 3.39 5.66
CA SER A 209 15.85 3.00 6.93
C SER A 209 15.44 4.16 7.83
N ALA A 210 15.94 5.38 7.56
CA ALA A 210 15.56 6.57 8.32
C ALA A 210 14.51 7.40 7.57
N VAL A 211 13.51 7.92 8.32
CA VAL A 211 12.38 8.68 7.75
C VAL A 211 12.85 9.92 7.01
N GLN A 212 13.74 10.72 7.62
CA GLN A 212 14.23 11.97 7.01
C GLN A 212 15.06 11.71 5.75
N ASP A 213 15.89 10.66 5.76
CA ASP A 213 16.63 10.25 4.56
C ASP A 213 15.69 9.81 3.43
N LEU A 214 14.63 9.06 3.77
CA LEU A 214 13.66 8.63 2.76
C LEU A 214 12.99 9.82 2.09
N ILE A 215 12.57 10.82 2.87
CA ILE A 215 11.97 12.05 2.35
C ILE A 215 12.97 12.76 1.41
N SER A 216 14.22 12.94 1.86
CA SER A 216 15.26 13.61 1.08
C SER A 216 15.54 12.91 -0.25
N VAL A 217 15.77 11.58 -0.24
CA VAL A 217 16.12 10.84 -1.46
C VAL A 217 14.96 10.75 -2.45
N TYR A 218 13.70 10.64 -1.98
CA TYR A 218 12.56 10.62 -2.89
C TYR A 218 12.21 12.00 -3.44
N THR A 219 12.35 13.07 -2.66
CA THR A 219 12.20 14.45 -3.14
C THR A 219 13.24 14.74 -4.23
N MET A 220 14.49 14.35 -4.01
CA MET A 220 15.56 14.45 -4.99
C MET A 220 15.29 13.59 -6.24
N LEU A 221 14.84 12.35 -6.09
CA LEU A 221 14.52 11.47 -7.21
C LEU A 221 13.36 12.02 -8.04
N ALA A 222 12.30 12.48 -7.41
CA ALA A 222 11.13 13.06 -8.08
C ALA A 222 11.49 14.31 -8.89
N SER A 223 12.44 15.14 -8.41
CA SER A 223 12.91 16.32 -9.17
C SER A 223 13.73 15.96 -10.41
N ARG A 224 14.18 14.70 -10.58
CA ARG A 224 15.10 14.28 -11.63
C ARG A 224 14.50 13.33 -12.67
N CYS A 225 13.29 12.84 -12.46
CA CYS A 225 12.70 11.88 -13.37
C CYS A 225 11.18 11.91 -13.34
N THR A 226 10.56 11.33 -14.36
CA THR A 226 9.11 11.14 -14.50
C THR A 226 8.72 9.67 -14.46
N TYR A 227 9.59 8.77 -14.00
CA TYR A 227 9.24 7.36 -13.79
C TYR A 227 8.26 7.20 -12.65
N ALA A 228 7.39 6.19 -12.73
CA ALA A 228 6.53 5.82 -11.61
C ALA A 228 7.39 5.44 -10.39
N LEU A 229 6.99 5.90 -9.19
CA LEU A 229 7.77 5.76 -7.97
C LEU A 229 7.09 4.80 -6.98
N HIS A 230 7.88 3.82 -6.52
CA HIS A 230 7.45 2.87 -5.50
C HIS A 230 8.02 3.24 -4.14
N LEU A 231 7.17 3.71 -3.23
CA LEU A 231 7.57 4.09 -1.87
C LEU A 231 7.67 2.90 -0.92
N GLY A 232 8.55 3.02 0.04
CA GLY A 232 8.65 2.10 1.17
C GLY A 232 9.89 2.38 2.01
N LEU A 233 9.69 2.40 3.33
CA LEU A 233 10.79 2.44 4.29
C LEU A 233 11.34 1.01 4.46
N THR A 234 12.66 0.81 4.41
CA THR A 234 13.26 -0.48 4.73
C THR A 234 13.58 -0.54 6.23
N GLU A 235 13.51 -1.73 6.82
CA GLU A 235 13.88 -1.93 8.23
C GLU A 235 13.14 -1.00 9.21
N ALA A 236 11.86 -0.74 8.93
CA ALA A 236 11.06 0.18 9.72
C ALA A 236 10.92 -0.27 11.19
N GLY A 237 11.01 -1.57 11.43
CA GLY A 237 10.92 -2.19 12.75
C GLY A 237 9.62 -2.96 12.96
N MET A 238 9.43 -3.43 14.21
CA MET A 238 8.30 -4.23 14.64
C MET A 238 7.22 -3.37 15.29
N GLY A 239 5.97 -3.84 15.25
CA GLY A 239 4.83 -3.27 15.97
C GLY A 239 4.60 -1.78 15.69
N SER A 240 4.27 -1.03 16.73
CA SER A 240 3.92 0.39 16.63
C SER A 240 5.05 1.25 16.08
N LYS A 241 6.32 0.95 16.41
CA LYS A 241 7.47 1.69 15.87
C LYS A 241 7.52 1.64 14.35
N GLY A 242 7.39 0.43 13.79
CA GLY A 242 7.41 0.23 12.33
C GLY A 242 6.23 0.91 11.64
N ILE A 243 5.04 0.84 12.23
CA ILE A 243 3.83 1.51 11.73
C ILE A 243 4.03 3.02 11.72
N VAL A 244 4.45 3.62 12.83
CA VAL A 244 4.65 5.07 12.96
C VAL A 244 5.71 5.56 11.97
N ALA A 245 6.87 4.88 11.87
CA ALA A 245 7.93 5.25 10.95
C ALA A 245 7.48 5.17 9.49
N SER A 246 6.78 4.09 9.10
CA SER A 246 6.24 3.93 7.75
C SER A 246 5.17 4.97 7.44
N SER A 247 4.28 5.26 8.39
CA SER A 247 3.20 6.25 8.23
C SER A 247 3.76 7.66 8.07
N ALA A 248 4.74 8.04 8.90
CA ALA A 248 5.38 9.34 8.81
C ALA A 248 6.12 9.52 7.47
N ALA A 249 6.96 8.55 7.09
CA ALA A 249 7.76 8.63 5.88
C ALA A 249 6.88 8.69 4.61
N MET A 250 5.93 7.76 4.47
CA MET A 250 5.07 7.71 3.29
C MET A 250 4.00 8.81 3.30
N GLY A 251 3.48 9.19 4.48
CA GLY A 251 2.51 10.27 4.60
C GLY A 251 3.07 11.61 4.13
N ILE A 252 4.29 11.97 4.53
CA ILE A 252 4.96 13.20 4.11
C ILE A 252 5.21 13.20 2.59
N LEU A 253 5.73 12.11 2.03
CA LEU A 253 5.96 12.00 0.59
C LEU A 253 4.67 12.07 -0.23
N LEU A 254 3.63 11.37 0.21
CA LEU A 254 2.32 11.43 -0.43
C LEU A 254 1.72 12.85 -0.34
N GLN A 255 1.86 13.55 0.79
CA GLN A 255 1.45 14.94 0.96
C GLN A 255 2.15 15.87 -0.06
N GLN A 256 3.41 15.59 -0.38
CA GLN A 256 4.19 16.29 -1.41
C GLN A 256 3.86 15.82 -2.85
N GLY A 257 2.82 15.00 -3.03
CA GLY A 257 2.43 14.46 -4.33
C GLY A 257 3.34 13.34 -4.86
N ILE A 258 4.29 12.85 -4.07
CA ILE A 258 5.28 11.83 -4.48
C ILE A 258 4.80 10.43 -4.11
N GLY A 259 4.76 9.53 -5.10
CA GLY A 259 4.48 8.11 -4.91
C GLY A 259 3.29 7.58 -5.70
N ASP A 260 3.49 6.47 -6.39
CA ASP A 260 2.52 5.80 -7.25
C ASP A 260 2.15 4.41 -6.76
N THR A 261 3.06 3.74 -6.07
CA THR A 261 2.81 2.49 -5.36
C THR A 261 3.48 2.53 -4.00
N ILE A 262 2.88 1.88 -2.99
CA ILE A 262 3.45 1.81 -1.64
C ILE A 262 3.57 0.37 -1.16
N ARG A 263 4.59 0.11 -0.34
CA ARG A 263 4.71 -1.12 0.44
C ARG A 263 5.19 -0.79 1.84
N VAL A 264 4.37 -1.10 2.83
CA VAL A 264 4.78 -1.12 4.25
C VAL A 264 5.63 -2.37 4.49
N SER A 265 6.77 -2.21 5.17
CA SER A 265 7.68 -3.30 5.52
C SER A 265 7.80 -3.38 7.03
N LEU A 266 7.05 -4.27 7.65
CA LEU A 266 7.12 -4.51 9.08
C LEU A 266 7.89 -5.79 9.36
N THR A 267 8.67 -5.80 10.44
CA THR A 267 9.12 -7.05 11.03
C THR A 267 7.90 -7.72 11.65
N PRO A 268 7.49 -8.91 11.18
CA PRO A 268 6.31 -9.56 11.74
C PRO A 268 6.54 -9.94 13.22
N GLU A 269 5.52 -9.74 14.03
CA GLU A 269 5.51 -10.29 15.38
C GLU A 269 5.40 -11.82 15.31
N PRO A 270 5.95 -12.56 16.27
CA PRO A 270 5.80 -14.02 16.29
C PRO A 270 4.32 -14.42 16.24
N GLY A 271 3.92 -15.18 15.22
CA GLY A 271 2.52 -15.55 14.97
C GLY A 271 1.66 -14.43 14.37
N GLY A 272 2.22 -13.26 14.08
CA GLY A 272 1.50 -12.14 13.50
C GLY A 272 1.15 -12.36 12.02
N ALA A 273 -0.04 -11.90 11.62
CA ALA A 273 -0.51 -12.03 10.25
C ALA A 273 0.29 -11.14 9.27
N ARG A 274 0.69 -11.72 8.13
CA ARG A 274 1.39 -10.97 7.07
C ARG A 274 0.53 -9.88 6.44
N THR A 275 -0.78 -10.02 6.49
CA THR A 275 -1.76 -9.04 6.01
C THR A 275 -1.67 -7.69 6.73
N LYS A 276 -1.05 -7.62 7.91
CA LYS A 276 -0.90 -6.37 8.66
C LYS A 276 -0.21 -5.27 7.86
N GLU A 277 0.75 -5.61 7.00
CA GLU A 277 1.41 -4.65 6.11
C GLU A 277 0.41 -4.03 5.10
N VAL A 278 -0.53 -4.83 4.59
CA VAL A 278 -1.58 -4.38 3.66
C VAL A 278 -2.56 -3.45 4.37
N GLU A 279 -3.02 -3.85 5.55
CA GLU A 279 -3.93 -3.05 6.38
C GLU A 279 -3.32 -1.67 6.69
N VAL A 280 -2.06 -1.63 7.14
CA VAL A 280 -1.37 -0.37 7.44
C VAL A 280 -1.19 0.49 6.20
N ALA A 281 -0.85 -0.11 5.04
CA ALA A 281 -0.76 0.63 3.79
C ALA A 281 -2.10 1.27 3.38
N GLN A 282 -3.19 0.51 3.50
CA GLN A 282 -4.55 1.02 3.26
C GLN A 282 -4.91 2.15 4.23
N GLN A 283 -4.60 1.98 5.53
CA GLN A 283 -4.86 2.99 6.55
C GLN A 283 -4.09 4.30 6.27
N ILE A 284 -2.82 4.21 5.84
CA ILE A 284 -2.05 5.40 5.44
C ILE A 284 -2.77 6.13 4.31
N LEU A 285 -3.13 5.44 3.23
CA LEU A 285 -3.79 6.04 2.08
C LEU A 285 -5.17 6.61 2.43
N GLN A 286 -5.93 5.93 3.27
CA GLN A 286 -7.26 6.35 3.68
C GLN A 286 -7.21 7.55 4.63
N THR A 287 -6.32 7.53 5.63
CA THR A 287 -6.15 8.64 6.58
C THR A 287 -5.66 9.91 5.88
N MET A 288 -4.81 9.77 4.85
CA MET A 288 -4.32 10.87 4.05
C MET A 288 -5.31 11.32 2.94
N GLY A 289 -6.48 10.67 2.84
CA GLY A 289 -7.53 11.03 1.86
C GLY A 289 -7.20 10.68 0.41
N PHE A 290 -6.25 9.77 0.14
CA PHE A 290 -5.92 9.34 -1.23
C PHE A 290 -6.86 8.29 -1.77
N ARG A 291 -7.33 7.39 -0.91
CA ARG A 291 -8.23 6.27 -1.26
C ARG A 291 -9.10 5.90 -0.08
N THR A 292 -10.21 5.25 -0.35
CA THR A 292 -11.09 4.63 0.65
C THR A 292 -11.09 3.12 0.45
N PHE A 293 -11.03 2.36 1.54
CA PHE A 293 -10.96 0.89 1.50
C PHE A 293 -12.06 0.24 2.34
N VAL A 294 -12.36 0.83 3.49
CA VAL A 294 -13.37 0.34 4.43
C VAL A 294 -14.06 1.51 5.12
N PRO A 295 -15.29 1.36 5.61
CA PRO A 295 -15.92 2.38 6.43
C PRO A 295 -15.07 2.77 7.64
N ILE A 296 -15.10 4.03 8.03
CA ILE A 296 -14.41 4.54 9.21
C ILE A 296 -15.37 4.53 10.40
N VAL A 297 -14.92 3.99 11.52
CA VAL A 297 -15.61 4.13 12.80
C VAL A 297 -14.78 5.05 13.70
N ALA A 298 -15.23 6.28 13.87
CA ALA A 298 -14.62 7.23 14.78
C ALA A 298 -15.16 7.01 16.20
N ALA A 299 -14.25 6.88 17.17
CA ALA A 299 -14.60 6.77 18.57
C ALA A 299 -13.77 7.76 19.40
N CYS A 300 -14.33 8.25 20.50
CA CYS A 300 -13.57 9.12 21.39
C CYS A 300 -12.50 8.31 22.16
N PRO A 301 -11.39 8.95 22.61
CA PRO A 301 -10.33 8.25 23.34
C PRO A 301 -10.74 7.79 24.75
N GLY A 302 -11.92 8.23 25.23
CA GLY A 302 -12.34 8.04 26.62
C GLY A 302 -11.64 9.04 27.58
N CYS A 303 -12.31 9.38 28.64
CA CYS A 303 -11.77 10.22 29.72
C CYS A 303 -12.55 9.97 31.00
N GLY A 304 -12.26 10.72 32.09
CA GLY A 304 -12.95 10.59 33.36
C GLY A 304 -14.48 10.83 33.34
N ARG A 305 -15.04 11.31 32.22
CA ARG A 305 -16.49 11.41 32.01
C ARG A 305 -17.15 10.11 31.59
N THR A 306 -16.35 9.10 31.19
CA THR A 306 -16.86 7.82 30.70
C THR A 306 -16.10 6.71 31.38
N THR A 307 -16.71 6.10 32.40
CA THR A 307 -16.12 4.99 33.16
C THR A 307 -16.54 3.62 32.62
N SER A 308 -17.50 3.59 31.67
CA SER A 308 -17.97 2.37 31.00
C SER A 308 -17.13 2.06 29.76
N SER A 309 -16.85 0.78 29.51
CA SER A 309 -16.22 0.28 28.28
C SER A 309 -17.20 0.17 27.10
N LEU A 310 -18.49 0.38 27.32
CA LEU A 310 -19.55 0.14 26.33
C LEU A 310 -19.28 0.79 24.97
N PHE A 311 -18.80 2.05 24.95
CA PHE A 311 -18.53 2.74 23.68
C PHE A 311 -17.35 2.14 22.93
N GLN A 312 -16.34 1.63 23.65
CA GLN A 312 -15.16 0.96 23.08
C GLN A 312 -15.57 -0.36 22.45
N GLU A 313 -16.30 -1.19 23.19
CA GLU A 313 -16.82 -2.48 22.75
C GLU A 313 -17.75 -2.29 21.53
N MET A 314 -18.63 -1.29 21.59
CA MET A 314 -19.55 -0.98 20.52
C MET A 314 -18.80 -0.52 19.25
N ALA A 315 -17.83 0.38 19.38
CA ALA A 315 -17.01 0.84 18.26
C ALA A 315 -16.23 -0.33 17.64
N GLN A 316 -15.63 -1.19 18.46
CA GLN A 316 -14.90 -2.37 18.01
C GLN A 316 -15.81 -3.37 17.27
N ASN A 317 -16.99 -3.65 17.83
CA ASN A 317 -17.95 -4.57 17.23
C ASN A 317 -18.48 -4.03 15.89
N ILE A 318 -18.79 -2.73 15.80
CA ILE A 318 -19.22 -2.10 14.55
C ILE A 318 -18.09 -2.15 13.52
N GLN A 319 -16.87 -1.76 13.89
CA GLN A 319 -15.71 -1.81 12.98
C GLN A 319 -15.47 -3.22 12.45
N GLY A 320 -15.50 -4.22 13.34
CA GLY A 320 -15.35 -5.64 12.96
C GLY A 320 -16.45 -6.11 12.02
N HIS A 321 -17.70 -5.76 12.30
CA HIS A 321 -18.85 -6.09 11.44
C HIS A 321 -18.74 -5.46 10.05
N LEU A 322 -18.44 -4.16 9.97
CA LEU A 322 -18.28 -3.45 8.71
C LEU A 322 -17.15 -4.06 7.86
N ILE A 323 -16.00 -4.34 8.47
CA ILE A 323 -14.88 -4.99 7.76
C ILE A 323 -15.26 -6.39 7.25
N ALA A 324 -15.93 -7.19 8.08
CA ALA A 324 -16.35 -8.55 7.68
C ALA A 324 -17.35 -8.55 6.53
N LYS A 325 -18.21 -7.55 6.44
CA LYS A 325 -19.20 -7.40 5.38
C LYS A 325 -18.65 -6.79 4.08
N MET A 326 -17.51 -6.13 4.11
CA MET A 326 -16.95 -5.43 2.94
C MET A 326 -16.82 -6.30 1.67
N PRO A 327 -16.40 -7.59 1.71
CA PRO A 327 -16.30 -8.41 0.50
C PRO A 327 -17.63 -8.61 -0.24
N GLU A 328 -18.74 -8.65 0.51
CA GLU A 328 -20.10 -8.72 0.00
C GLU A 328 -20.60 -7.34 -0.42
N TRP A 329 -20.47 -6.35 0.46
CA TRP A 329 -21.04 -5.02 0.28
C TRP A 329 -20.41 -4.22 -0.86
N ARG A 330 -19.11 -4.40 -1.15
CA ARG A 330 -18.49 -3.80 -2.35
C ARG A 330 -19.20 -4.18 -3.65
N LYS A 331 -19.82 -5.36 -3.69
CA LYS A 331 -20.58 -5.84 -4.86
C LYS A 331 -22.03 -5.33 -4.84
N THR A 332 -22.60 -5.23 -3.65
CA THR A 332 -24.02 -4.90 -3.46
C THR A 332 -24.26 -3.41 -3.26
N TYR A 333 -23.33 -2.71 -2.63
CA TYR A 333 -23.44 -1.30 -2.23
C TYR A 333 -22.20 -0.51 -2.68
N PRO A 334 -22.06 -0.18 -3.97
CA PRO A 334 -20.94 0.61 -4.47
C PRO A 334 -20.79 1.94 -3.71
N GLY A 335 -19.56 2.22 -3.21
CA GLY A 335 -19.27 3.44 -2.43
C GLY A 335 -19.42 3.27 -0.92
N VAL A 336 -19.86 2.11 -0.41
CA VAL A 336 -20.05 1.86 1.04
C VAL A 336 -18.75 2.05 1.83
N GLU A 337 -17.60 1.87 1.20
CA GLU A 337 -16.28 2.13 1.80
C GLU A 337 -16.07 3.59 2.23
N THR A 338 -16.89 4.52 1.76
CA THR A 338 -16.83 5.94 2.13
C THR A 338 -17.62 6.28 3.40
N LEU A 339 -18.37 5.32 3.97
CA LEU A 339 -19.20 5.53 5.15
C LEU A 339 -18.36 5.91 6.37
N ASN A 340 -18.81 6.96 7.07
CA ASN A 340 -18.26 7.39 8.36
C ASN A 340 -19.30 7.17 9.46
N VAL A 341 -18.92 6.35 10.44
CA VAL A 341 -19.72 6.07 11.64
C VAL A 341 -19.05 6.73 12.85
N ALA A 342 -19.80 7.32 13.76
CA ALA A 342 -19.27 7.85 15.01
C ALA A 342 -19.90 7.15 16.22
N VAL A 343 -19.03 6.73 17.18
CA VAL A 343 -19.44 6.15 18.46
C VAL A 343 -18.76 6.93 19.58
N MET A 344 -19.55 7.80 20.25
CA MET A 344 -19.03 8.73 21.26
C MET A 344 -19.50 8.34 22.66
N GLY A 345 -18.62 8.45 23.64
CA GLY A 345 -18.84 7.95 25.01
C GLY A 345 -19.48 8.95 25.99
N CYS A 346 -19.77 10.19 25.60
CA CYS A 346 -20.45 11.18 26.45
C CYS A 346 -21.09 12.30 25.64
N ILE A 347 -21.98 13.07 26.27
CA ILE A 347 -22.71 14.18 25.60
C ILE A 347 -21.87 15.46 25.39
N VAL A 348 -20.66 15.55 25.91
CA VAL A 348 -19.87 16.81 25.83
C VAL A 348 -19.43 17.07 24.40
N ASN A 349 -18.69 16.15 23.77
CA ASN A 349 -18.29 16.25 22.36
C ASN A 349 -19.14 15.35 21.45
N GLY A 350 -19.83 14.36 22.04
CA GLY A 350 -20.55 13.32 21.31
C GLY A 350 -21.53 13.84 20.28
N PRO A 351 -22.46 14.75 20.62
CA PRO A 351 -23.42 15.28 19.64
C PRO A 351 -22.75 16.07 18.51
N GLY A 352 -21.64 16.76 18.78
CA GLY A 352 -20.88 17.48 17.76
C GLY A 352 -20.23 16.53 16.77
N GLU A 353 -19.43 15.59 17.25
CA GLU A 353 -18.74 14.58 16.43
C GLU A 353 -19.73 13.67 15.67
N SER A 354 -20.82 13.25 16.34
CA SER A 354 -21.84 12.42 15.70
C SER A 354 -22.58 13.14 14.55
N LYS A 355 -22.64 14.48 14.56
CA LYS A 355 -23.21 15.26 13.45
C LYS A 355 -22.30 15.38 12.24
N HIS A 356 -20.99 15.24 12.44
CA HIS A 356 -20.01 15.27 11.35
C HIS A 356 -19.86 13.93 10.64
N ALA A 357 -20.31 12.84 11.27
CA ALA A 357 -20.38 11.53 10.64
C ALA A 357 -21.67 11.38 9.80
N ASP A 358 -21.66 10.39 8.90
CA ASP A 358 -22.87 10.04 8.14
C ASP A 358 -23.95 9.49 9.08
N ILE A 359 -23.55 8.63 10.02
CA ILE A 359 -24.38 8.17 11.13
C ILE A 359 -23.55 8.12 12.40
N GLY A 360 -24.06 8.66 13.50
CA GLY A 360 -23.34 8.71 14.76
C GLY A 360 -24.23 8.60 15.97
N ILE A 361 -23.70 8.00 17.03
CA ILE A 361 -24.35 7.88 18.34
C ILE A 361 -23.51 8.55 19.41
N SER A 362 -24.19 9.25 20.32
CA SER A 362 -23.59 9.81 21.52
C SER A 362 -24.12 9.08 22.74
N LEU A 363 -23.30 8.19 23.32
CA LEU A 363 -23.66 7.44 24.52
C LEU A 363 -23.66 8.36 25.75
N PRO A 364 -24.43 8.04 26.80
CA PRO A 364 -24.37 8.78 28.05
C PRO A 364 -23.08 8.49 28.79
N GLY A 365 -22.44 9.54 29.32
CA GLY A 365 -21.32 9.45 30.24
C GLY A 365 -21.75 9.09 31.65
N THR A 366 -20.77 8.98 32.55
CA THR A 366 -21.00 8.69 33.98
C THR A 366 -21.88 9.77 34.61
N GLY A 367 -23.00 9.35 35.23
CA GLY A 367 -23.96 10.27 35.85
C GLY A 367 -24.88 11.01 34.89
N GLU A 368 -24.79 10.77 33.58
CA GLU A 368 -25.71 11.32 32.59
C GLU A 368 -27.00 10.49 32.46
N SER A 369 -28.05 11.09 31.93
CA SER A 369 -29.31 10.39 31.67
C SER A 369 -29.06 9.21 30.69
N PRO A 370 -29.61 8.01 30.93
CA PRO A 370 -29.39 6.82 30.11
C PRO A 370 -30.10 6.92 28.74
N ALA A 371 -29.73 7.91 27.95
CA ALA A 371 -30.31 8.23 26.65
C ALA A 371 -29.20 8.55 25.66
N ALA A 372 -29.17 7.83 24.54
CA ALA A 372 -28.17 7.97 23.49
C ALA A 372 -28.80 8.57 22.23
N PRO A 373 -28.63 9.87 21.97
CA PRO A 373 -29.08 10.47 20.72
C PRO A 373 -28.27 9.92 19.54
N VAL A 374 -29.00 9.58 18.47
CA VAL A 374 -28.45 9.18 17.16
C VAL A 374 -28.66 10.30 16.17
N PHE A 375 -27.62 10.56 15.40
CA PHE A 375 -27.61 11.57 14.34
C PHE A 375 -27.37 10.88 13.00
N ILE A 376 -28.12 11.29 11.97
CA ILE A 376 -28.00 10.85 10.58
C ILE A 376 -27.94 12.11 9.72
N ASP A 377 -26.92 12.20 8.86
CA ASP A 377 -26.70 13.35 7.97
C ASP A 377 -26.76 14.70 8.71
N GLY A 378 -26.12 14.77 9.88
CA GLY A 378 -26.05 15.96 10.72
C GLY A 378 -27.30 16.28 11.54
N ARG A 379 -28.38 15.51 11.43
CA ARG A 379 -29.67 15.74 12.12
C ARG A 379 -29.97 14.64 13.13
N LYS A 380 -30.56 15.03 14.27
CA LYS A 380 -31.00 14.05 15.26
C LYS A 380 -32.14 13.20 14.67
N ALA A 381 -31.91 11.90 14.53
CA ALA A 381 -32.86 10.94 13.96
C ALA A 381 -33.61 10.15 15.04
N ALA A 382 -32.92 9.76 16.13
CA ALA A 382 -33.52 8.94 17.18
C ALA A 382 -32.88 9.22 18.55
N THR A 383 -33.42 8.60 19.59
CA THR A 383 -32.79 8.51 20.91
C THR A 383 -32.97 7.07 21.40
N LEU A 384 -31.87 6.32 21.48
CA LEU A 384 -31.87 4.95 21.92
C LEU A 384 -31.72 4.85 23.44
N ARG A 385 -32.28 3.77 24.04
CA ARG A 385 -32.26 3.51 25.48
C ARG A 385 -32.30 2.00 25.74
N GLY A 386 -31.83 1.60 26.91
CA GLY A 386 -31.96 0.22 27.38
C GLY A 386 -30.85 -0.73 26.92
N PRO A 387 -31.00 -2.02 27.21
CA PRO A 387 -29.92 -3.03 27.03
C PRO A 387 -29.67 -3.39 25.55
N THR A 388 -30.61 -3.12 24.65
CA THR A 388 -30.51 -3.42 23.20
C THR A 388 -29.86 -2.30 22.39
N LEU A 389 -29.47 -1.19 23.03
CA LEU A 389 -28.97 0.04 22.40
C LEU A 389 -27.90 -0.21 21.32
N ALA A 390 -26.93 -1.11 21.59
CA ALA A 390 -25.87 -1.42 20.61
C ALA A 390 -26.42 -2.17 19.38
N GLN A 391 -27.37 -3.09 19.59
CA GLN A 391 -28.01 -3.85 18.52
C GLN A 391 -28.92 -2.93 17.67
N ASP A 392 -29.70 -2.07 18.35
CA ASP A 392 -30.59 -1.11 17.68
C ASP A 392 -29.78 -0.11 16.83
N PHE A 393 -28.62 0.36 17.32
CA PHE A 393 -27.76 1.24 16.53
C PHE A 393 -27.14 0.51 15.34
N MET A 394 -26.67 -0.74 15.51
CA MET A 394 -26.16 -1.54 14.39
C MET A 394 -27.23 -1.73 13.31
N ALA A 395 -28.47 -2.03 13.70
CA ALA A 395 -29.59 -2.13 12.74
C ALA A 395 -29.84 -0.81 12.00
N MET A 396 -29.70 0.34 12.70
CA MET A 396 -29.79 1.66 12.04
C MET A 396 -28.63 1.92 11.06
N VAL A 397 -27.42 1.44 11.35
CA VAL A 397 -26.27 1.53 10.43
C VAL A 397 -26.52 0.72 9.17
N GLU A 398 -27.02 -0.52 9.30
CA GLU A 398 -27.35 -1.38 8.15
C GLU A 398 -28.50 -0.78 7.30
N ASP A 399 -29.56 -0.29 7.92
CA ASP A 399 -30.66 0.39 7.24
C ASP A 399 -30.18 1.65 6.50
N TYR A 400 -29.26 2.42 7.11
CA TYR A 400 -28.65 3.57 6.47
C TYR A 400 -27.83 3.18 5.24
N ILE A 401 -27.02 2.10 5.33
CA ILE A 401 -26.23 1.58 4.20
C ILE A 401 -27.16 1.18 3.06
N GLU A 402 -28.22 0.42 3.34
CA GLU A 402 -29.18 0.00 2.33
C GLU A 402 -29.87 1.20 1.65
N LYS A 403 -30.30 2.19 2.43
CA LYS A 403 -30.94 3.39 1.91
C LYS A 403 -30.02 4.26 1.08
N ARG A 404 -28.78 4.48 1.54
CA ARG A 404 -27.83 5.40 0.88
C ARG A 404 -27.17 4.78 -0.34
N PHE A 405 -26.74 3.54 -0.24
CA PHE A 405 -25.93 2.88 -1.26
C PHE A 405 -26.71 1.85 -2.09
N GLY A 406 -27.85 1.36 -1.61
CA GLY A 406 -28.69 0.38 -2.33
C GLY A 406 -29.42 0.94 -3.56
N HIS A 407 -29.58 2.26 -3.66
CA HIS A 407 -30.25 2.90 -4.82
C HIS A 407 -29.38 2.98 -6.08
N ALA A 408 -28.06 2.75 -5.99
CA ALA A 408 -27.19 2.73 -7.16
C ALA A 408 -27.54 1.61 -8.14
N GLN A 409 -27.96 0.45 -7.65
CA GLN A 409 -28.38 -0.68 -8.50
C GLN A 409 -29.70 -0.43 -9.24
N ARG A 410 -30.61 0.38 -8.69
CA ARG A 410 -31.89 0.66 -9.35
C ARG A 410 -31.78 1.59 -10.57
N LYS A 411 -30.72 2.42 -10.63
CA LYS A 411 -30.48 3.29 -11.79
C LYS A 411 -29.84 2.53 -12.95
N ASP A 412 -28.92 1.61 -12.68
CA ASP A 412 -28.28 0.82 -13.73
C ASP A 412 -29.23 -0.23 -14.32
N SER A 413 -30.08 -0.89 -13.50
CA SER A 413 -31.07 -1.84 -13.98
C SER A 413 -32.19 -1.18 -14.81
N VAL A 414 -32.50 0.09 -14.57
CA VAL A 414 -33.48 0.84 -15.38
C VAL A 414 -32.92 1.29 -16.72
N LEU A 415 -31.60 1.53 -16.78
CA LEU A 415 -30.90 1.87 -18.03
C LEU A 415 -30.65 0.62 -18.92
N GLU A 416 -30.40 -0.54 -18.32
CA GLU A 416 -30.27 -1.81 -19.08
C GLU A 416 -31.62 -2.35 -19.56
N SER A 417 -32.76 -2.03 -18.90
CA SER A 417 -34.10 -2.43 -19.34
C SER A 417 -34.71 -1.47 -20.37
N ALA A 418 -34.02 -0.36 -20.69
CA ALA A 418 -34.46 0.65 -21.66
C ALA A 418 -33.68 0.62 -22.99
N GLN A 419 -32.76 -0.36 -23.15
CA GLN A 419 -32.10 -0.71 -24.41
C GLN A 419 -32.65 -2.05 -24.94
#